data_8b87c78de5bf7eb31189d00ae156be51
#
_entry.id   8b87c78de5bf7eb31189d00ae156be51
#
_cell.length_a   1.000
_cell.length_b   1.000
_cell.length_c   1.000
_cell.angle_alpha   90.00
_cell.angle_beta   90.00
_cell.angle_gamma   90.00
#
_symmetry.space_group_name_H-M   'P 1'
#
loop_
_entity.id
_entity.type
_entity.pdbx_description
1 polymer ?
#
loop_
_entity_poly.entity_id
_entity_poly.type
_entity_poly.pdbx_seq_one_letter_code
_entity_poly.pdbx_strand_id
1 'polypeptide(L)'
;MFCVEDTVGSRKRLLFLGTLGLGLLLGSGVAKAGQEQGPTQLAGRDWRGFGPKEKDAYVAGFIAGAAVRGGLAASSIDTTPSGAIEAMRMAKQLPFPYSVSVYASQIDDYYWWQNHLDVPIVDVMVRTDIQLKSH
;
A
#
# COMPACT_ATOMS: atom_id res chain seq x y z
N MET A 1 -37.55 -32.76 32.56
CA MET A 1 -38.81 -33.47 32.29
C MET A 1 -38.96 -33.53 30.78
N PHE A 2 -39.03 -34.73 30.23
CA PHE A 2 -39.22 -35.15 28.83
C PHE A 2 -38.02 -34.94 27.89
N CYS A 3 -37.27 -35.97 27.61
CA CYS A 3 -37.47 -37.22 26.84
C CYS A 3 -37.37 -36.89 25.32
N VAL A 4 -36.22 -37.29 24.67
CA VAL A 4 -36.02 -38.56 23.95
C VAL A 4 -36.85 -38.61 22.65
N GLU A 5 -36.24 -38.75 21.49
CA GLU A 5 -36.11 -40.05 20.85
C GLU A 5 -35.30 -40.01 19.57
N ASP A 6 -34.56 -41.04 19.47
CA ASP A 6 -33.84 -41.59 18.31
C ASP A 6 -34.70 -41.78 17.07
N THR A 7 -34.11 -41.66 15.91
CA THR A 7 -34.47 -42.57 14.81
C THR A 7 -33.28 -42.96 13.93
N VAL A 8 -32.92 -44.14 14.06
CA VAL A 8 -32.03 -45.00 13.26
C VAL A 8 -32.67 -45.30 11.89
N GLY A 9 -31.86 -45.41 10.89
CA GLY A 9 -32.18 -46.06 9.62
C GLY A 9 -31.62 -45.34 8.39
N SER A 10 -30.89 -45.82 7.52
CA SER A 10 -30.71 -47.13 6.99
C SER A 10 -29.67 -47.06 5.86
N ARG A 11 -28.83 -48.02 5.84
CA ARG A 11 -27.82 -48.34 4.81
C ARG A 11 -28.43 -48.35 3.41
N LYS A 12 -27.80 -47.66 2.44
CA LYS A 12 -27.71 -48.19 1.06
C LYS A 12 -26.31 -47.97 0.50
N ARG A 13 -25.56 -49.08 0.47
CA ARG A 13 -24.36 -49.21 -0.34
C ARG A 13 -24.80 -49.16 -1.80
N LEU A 14 -24.22 -48.31 -2.59
CA LEU A 14 -24.21 -48.47 -4.04
C LEU A 14 -22.76 -48.40 -4.50
N LEU A 15 -22.25 -49.58 -4.79
CA LEU A 15 -21.05 -49.83 -5.57
C LEU A 15 -21.31 -49.36 -7.00
N PHE A 16 -20.55 -48.40 -7.50
CA PHE A 16 -20.37 -48.23 -8.94
C PHE A 16 -18.88 -48.29 -9.26
N LEU A 17 -18.53 -49.45 -9.82
CA LEU A 17 -17.29 -49.65 -10.56
C LEU A 17 -17.37 -48.88 -11.89
N GLY A 18 -16.26 -48.36 -12.27
CA GLY A 18 -15.92 -48.21 -13.67
C GLY A 18 -16.02 -46.82 -14.23
N THR A 19 -14.89 -46.15 -14.40
CA THR A 19 -14.37 -45.89 -15.75
C THR A 19 -13.01 -45.23 -15.66
N LEU A 20 -12.05 -45.91 -16.23
CA LEU A 20 -10.72 -45.42 -16.58
C LEU A 20 -10.89 -44.23 -17.55
N GLY A 21 -10.64 -43.00 -17.10
CA GLY A 21 -10.62 -41.80 -17.90
C GLY A 21 -9.22 -41.21 -17.90
N LEU A 22 -8.44 -41.61 -18.89
CA LEU A 22 -7.22 -40.93 -19.33
C LEU A 22 -7.59 -39.52 -19.78
N GLY A 23 -7.29 -38.51 -18.98
CA GLY A 23 -7.68 -37.13 -19.26
C GLY A 23 -6.69 -36.13 -18.78
N LEU A 24 -5.88 -35.66 -19.71
CA LEU A 24 -5.24 -34.35 -19.82
C LEU A 24 -4.52 -33.81 -18.58
N LEU A 25 -3.21 -33.84 -18.64
CA LEU A 25 -2.27 -32.87 -18.08
C LEU A 25 -2.62 -31.48 -18.60
N LEU A 26 -3.61 -30.84 -18.01
CA LEU A 26 -3.74 -29.39 -18.08
C LEU A 26 -2.69 -28.82 -17.12
N GLY A 27 -1.60 -28.35 -17.74
CA GLY A 27 -0.62 -27.55 -17.04
C GLY A 27 -1.31 -26.44 -16.29
N SER A 28 -1.43 -26.61 -14.99
CA SER A 28 -1.75 -25.52 -14.08
C SER A 28 -0.58 -24.56 -14.14
N GLY A 29 -0.61 -23.64 -15.11
CA GLY A 29 0.13 -22.42 -15.03
C GLY A 29 -0.35 -21.74 -13.74
N VAL A 30 0.40 -21.96 -12.66
CA VAL A 30 0.28 -21.15 -11.46
C VAL A 30 0.63 -19.76 -11.94
N ALA A 31 -0.40 -18.99 -12.29
CA ALA A 31 -0.26 -17.55 -12.40
C ALA A 31 0.33 -17.15 -11.04
N LYS A 32 1.61 -16.77 -11.06
CA LYS A 32 2.26 -16.13 -9.93
C LYS A 32 1.39 -14.92 -9.67
N ALA A 33 0.46 -15.01 -8.72
CA ALA A 33 -0.28 -13.86 -8.22
C ALA A 33 0.81 -12.88 -7.84
N GLY A 34 0.95 -11.80 -8.61
CA GLY A 34 1.91 -10.76 -8.35
C GLY A 34 1.67 -10.35 -6.91
N GLN A 35 2.66 -10.55 -6.08
CA GLN A 35 2.60 -10.13 -4.69
C GLN A 35 2.38 -8.63 -4.76
N GLU A 36 1.18 -8.15 -4.39
CA GLU A 36 0.89 -6.73 -4.38
C GLU A 36 1.91 -6.08 -3.44
N GLN A 37 2.81 -5.32 -4.05
CA GLN A 37 3.80 -4.58 -3.28
C GLN A 37 3.05 -3.49 -2.50
N GLY A 38 3.16 -3.52 -1.19
CA GLY A 38 2.63 -2.45 -0.36
C GLY A 38 3.29 -1.10 -0.72
N PRO A 39 2.64 0.03 -0.45
CA PRO A 39 3.13 1.36 -0.81
C PRO A 39 4.54 1.67 -0.27
N THR A 40 4.96 1.01 0.78
CA THR A 40 6.31 1.12 1.36
C THR A 40 7.38 0.34 0.60
N GLN A 41 6.98 -0.51 -0.35
CA GLN A 41 7.88 -1.35 -1.15
C GLN A 41 8.15 -0.77 -2.54
N LEU A 42 7.43 0.30 -2.93
CA LEU A 42 7.70 1.00 -4.19
C LEU A 42 9.07 1.67 -4.15
N ALA A 43 9.84 1.47 -5.20
CA ALA A 43 11.22 1.92 -5.31
C ALA A 43 11.44 2.75 -6.60
N GLY A 44 12.66 3.12 -6.87
CA GLY A 44 12.99 3.96 -8.02
C GLY A 44 12.63 3.36 -9.38
N ARG A 45 12.58 2.02 -9.50
CA ARG A 45 12.11 1.37 -10.73
C ARG A 45 10.64 1.66 -10.99
N ASP A 46 9.81 1.62 -9.95
CA ASP A 46 8.39 1.95 -10.02
C ASP A 46 8.21 3.43 -10.31
N TRP A 47 8.97 4.29 -9.61
CA TRP A 47 8.97 5.74 -9.81
C TRP A 47 9.29 6.14 -11.26
N ARG A 48 10.24 5.49 -11.90
CA ARG A 48 10.56 5.73 -13.32
C ARG A 48 9.43 5.32 -14.26
N GLY A 49 8.61 4.35 -13.86
CA GLY A 49 7.43 3.93 -14.60
C GLY A 49 6.23 4.88 -14.47
N PHE A 50 6.22 5.72 -13.43
CA PHE A 50 5.13 6.66 -13.20
C PHE A 50 5.15 7.82 -14.18
N GLY A 51 3.96 8.16 -14.70
CA GLY A 51 3.75 9.42 -15.41
C GLY A 51 3.76 10.62 -14.44
N PRO A 52 3.88 11.87 -14.95
CA PRO A 52 3.96 13.06 -14.10
C PRO A 52 2.82 13.18 -13.10
N LYS A 53 1.58 12.91 -13.51
CA LYS A 53 0.40 12.96 -12.63
C LYS A 53 0.42 11.91 -11.53
N GLU A 54 0.97 10.73 -11.82
CA GLU A 54 1.09 9.64 -10.85
C GLU A 54 2.15 9.96 -9.80
N LYS A 55 3.27 10.56 -10.21
CA LYS A 55 4.30 11.08 -9.30
C LYS A 55 3.74 12.14 -8.36
N ASP A 56 3.03 13.12 -8.91
CA ASP A 56 2.39 14.15 -8.12
C ASP A 56 1.34 13.57 -7.16
N ALA A 57 0.52 12.64 -7.61
CA ALA A 57 -0.48 11.98 -6.77
C ALA A 57 0.16 11.17 -5.62
N TYR A 58 1.24 10.45 -5.91
CA TYR A 58 1.99 9.70 -4.90
C TYR A 58 2.55 10.62 -3.81
N VAL A 59 3.25 11.69 -4.22
CA VAL A 59 3.83 12.67 -3.30
C VAL A 59 2.75 13.37 -2.50
N ALA A 60 1.67 13.83 -3.14
CA ALA A 60 0.55 14.47 -2.46
C ALA A 60 -0.10 13.55 -1.42
N GLY A 61 -0.33 12.29 -1.78
CA GLY A 61 -0.88 11.28 -0.86
C GLY A 61 0.02 11.02 0.34
N PHE A 62 1.34 10.94 0.12
CA PHE A 62 2.32 10.75 1.17
C PHE A 62 2.33 11.95 2.14
N ILE A 63 2.38 13.17 1.62
CA ILE A 63 2.36 14.41 2.42
C ILE A 63 1.06 14.50 3.23
N ALA A 64 -0.08 14.25 2.59
CA ALA A 64 -1.38 14.28 3.26
C ALA A 64 -1.45 13.23 4.39
N GLY A 65 -1.01 12.01 4.13
CA GLY A 65 -0.97 10.94 5.15
C GLY A 65 -0.08 11.29 6.34
N ALA A 66 1.11 11.85 6.09
CA ALA A 66 2.03 12.29 7.13
C ALA A 66 1.43 13.43 7.96
N ALA A 67 0.78 14.41 7.32
CA ALA A 67 0.13 15.54 7.98
C ALA A 67 -1.06 15.08 8.83
N VAL A 68 -1.92 14.20 8.31
CA VAL A 68 -3.04 13.64 9.08
C VAL A 68 -2.55 12.92 10.33
N ARG A 69 -1.55 12.05 10.17
CA ARG A 69 -0.98 11.32 11.31
C ARG A 69 -0.41 12.26 12.37
N GLY A 70 0.35 13.27 11.96
CA GLY A 70 0.93 14.26 12.86
C GLY A 70 -0.14 15.10 13.54
N GLY A 71 -1.13 15.58 12.78
CA GLY A 71 -2.22 16.39 13.30
C GLY A 71 -3.13 15.63 14.27
N LEU A 72 -3.46 14.39 13.96
CA LEU A 72 -4.28 13.56 14.87
C LEU A 72 -3.52 13.17 16.15
N ALA A 73 -2.20 13.04 16.09
CA ALA A 73 -1.37 12.79 17.27
C ALA A 73 -1.27 14.04 18.18
N ALA A 74 -1.38 15.24 17.60
CA ALA A 74 -1.25 16.51 18.32
C ALA A 74 -2.59 17.11 18.78
N SER A 75 -3.72 16.62 18.24
CA SER A 75 -5.05 17.20 18.47
C SER A 75 -5.93 16.32 19.36
N SER A 76 -6.89 16.94 20.03
CA SER A 76 -7.96 16.25 20.75
C SER A 76 -8.87 15.48 19.74
N ILE A 77 -9.57 14.47 20.26
CA ILE A 77 -10.40 13.49 19.54
C ILE A 77 -11.45 14.12 18.60
N ASP A 78 -11.81 15.38 18.79
CA ASP A 78 -12.89 16.07 18.06
C ASP A 78 -12.41 16.78 16.77
N THR A 79 -11.14 16.66 16.39
CA THR A 79 -10.61 17.37 15.22
C THR A 79 -10.75 16.53 13.97
N THR A 80 -11.39 17.08 12.92
CA THR A 80 -11.41 16.44 11.60
C THR A 80 -10.00 16.41 10.98
N PRO A 81 -9.69 15.43 10.10
CA PRO A 81 -8.39 15.37 9.42
C PRO A 81 -7.99 16.69 8.72
N SER A 82 -8.94 17.34 8.07
CA SER A 82 -8.72 18.63 7.40
C SER A 82 -8.41 19.75 8.41
N GLY A 83 -9.11 19.76 9.53
CA GLY A 83 -8.87 20.73 10.61
C GLY A 83 -7.50 20.51 11.27
N ALA A 84 -7.09 19.26 11.45
CA ALA A 84 -5.79 18.92 11.98
C ALA A 84 -4.64 19.38 11.05
N ILE A 85 -4.77 19.16 9.74
CA ILE A 85 -3.79 19.64 8.73
C ILE A 85 -3.70 21.17 8.75
N GLU A 86 -4.85 21.85 8.79
CA GLU A 86 -4.86 23.32 8.80
C GLU A 86 -4.23 23.88 10.08
N ALA A 87 -4.52 23.30 11.23
CA ALA A 87 -3.89 23.68 12.50
C ALA A 87 -2.37 23.51 12.44
N MET A 88 -1.86 22.40 11.90
CA MET A 88 -0.42 22.17 11.72
C MET A 88 0.20 23.17 10.74
N ARG A 89 -0.52 23.51 9.66
CA ARG A 89 -0.08 24.51 8.69
C ARG A 89 0.06 25.89 9.34
N MET A 90 -0.92 26.29 10.11
CA MET A 90 -0.91 27.56 10.84
C MET A 90 0.22 27.62 11.89
N ALA A 91 0.46 26.49 12.55
CA ALA A 91 1.55 26.35 13.52
C ALA A 91 2.94 26.21 12.88
N LYS A 92 3.04 26.14 11.54
CA LYS A 92 4.28 25.83 10.78
C LYS A 92 4.94 24.51 11.20
N GLN A 93 4.11 23.53 11.53
CA GLN A 93 4.53 22.19 12.01
C GLN A 93 4.25 21.08 11.00
N LEU A 94 3.96 21.42 9.72
CA LEU A 94 3.78 20.41 8.69
C LEU A 94 5.06 19.57 8.53
N PRO A 95 4.95 18.24 8.51
CA PRO A 95 6.10 17.35 8.37
C PRO A 95 6.86 17.59 7.05
N PHE A 96 6.12 17.85 5.97
CA PHE A 96 6.64 18.13 4.63
C PHE A 96 6.13 19.48 4.13
N PRO A 97 6.86 20.58 4.42
CA PRO A 97 6.34 21.94 4.22
C PRO A 97 6.43 22.48 2.78
N TYR A 98 7.18 21.80 1.90
CA TYR A 98 7.36 22.26 0.52
C TYR A 98 6.26 21.74 -0.41
N SER A 99 6.21 22.26 -1.63
CA SER A 99 5.21 21.86 -2.62
C SER A 99 5.46 20.45 -3.16
N VAL A 100 4.40 19.81 -3.64
CA VAL A 100 4.44 18.49 -4.29
C VAL A 100 5.48 18.47 -5.41
N SER A 101 5.51 19.50 -6.24
CA SER A 101 6.43 19.60 -7.37
C SER A 101 7.90 19.67 -6.95
N VAL A 102 8.20 20.32 -5.83
CA VAL A 102 9.57 20.37 -5.29
C VAL A 102 10.02 18.96 -4.90
N TYR A 103 9.20 18.23 -4.14
CA TYR A 103 9.54 16.85 -3.77
C TYR A 103 9.64 15.94 -4.99
N ALA A 104 8.69 16.00 -5.92
CA ALA A 104 8.71 15.17 -7.13
C ALA A 104 9.98 15.39 -7.96
N SER A 105 10.39 16.65 -8.15
CA SER A 105 11.63 17.00 -8.86
C SER A 105 12.88 16.44 -8.15
N GLN A 106 12.97 16.58 -6.83
CA GLN A 106 14.11 16.07 -6.07
C GLN A 106 14.18 14.53 -6.09
N ILE A 107 13.02 13.86 -6.11
CA ILE A 107 12.97 12.41 -6.25
C ILE A 107 13.38 11.99 -7.66
N ASP A 108 12.98 12.73 -8.70
CA ASP A 108 13.44 12.50 -10.07
C ASP A 108 14.96 12.60 -10.17
N ASP A 109 15.55 13.64 -9.59
CA ASP A 109 16.99 13.86 -9.55
C ASP A 109 17.72 12.72 -8.81
N TYR A 110 17.16 12.27 -7.69
CA TYR A 110 17.72 11.14 -6.92
C TYR A 110 17.74 9.85 -7.74
N TYR A 111 16.66 9.51 -8.41
CA TYR A 111 16.55 8.31 -9.22
C TYR A 111 17.13 8.44 -10.63
N TRP A 112 17.73 9.55 -10.98
CA TRP A 112 18.52 9.67 -12.21
C TRP A 112 19.62 8.62 -12.27
N TRP A 113 20.22 8.29 -11.11
CA TRP A 113 21.31 7.33 -11.01
C TRP A 113 20.81 5.89 -10.93
N GLN A 114 21.36 5.00 -11.75
CA GLN A 114 20.93 3.58 -11.84
C GLN A 114 21.10 2.81 -10.52
N ASN A 115 22.12 3.12 -9.75
CA ASN A 115 22.41 2.48 -8.46
C ASN A 115 21.44 2.87 -7.33
N HIS A 116 20.54 3.82 -7.56
CA HIS A 116 19.55 4.24 -6.58
C HIS A 116 18.18 3.57 -6.77
N LEU A 117 18.00 2.80 -7.86
CA LEU A 117 16.67 2.30 -8.25
C LEU A 117 16.04 1.28 -7.29
N ASP A 118 16.84 0.69 -6.42
CA ASP A 118 16.35 -0.26 -5.41
C ASP A 118 16.00 0.41 -4.07
N VAL A 119 16.26 1.71 -3.93
CA VAL A 119 15.93 2.45 -2.71
C VAL A 119 14.41 2.73 -2.69
N PRO A 120 13.72 2.46 -1.57
CA PRO A 120 12.29 2.76 -1.44
C PRO A 120 11.99 4.26 -1.59
N ILE A 121 10.88 4.59 -2.27
CA ILE A 121 10.48 6.00 -2.49
C ILE A 121 10.25 6.73 -1.16
N VAL A 122 9.69 6.04 -0.17
CA VAL A 122 9.45 6.63 1.17
C VAL A 122 10.76 7.08 1.85
N ASP A 123 11.83 6.34 1.68
CA ASP A 123 13.14 6.69 2.24
C ASP A 123 13.72 7.92 1.54
N VAL A 124 13.53 8.00 0.21
CA VAL A 124 13.95 9.17 -0.58
C VAL A 124 13.16 10.40 -0.18
N MET A 125 11.83 10.28 0.03
CA MET A 125 10.98 11.38 0.51
C MET A 125 11.50 11.95 1.83
N VAL A 126 11.80 11.08 2.80
CA VAL A 126 12.32 11.52 4.11
C VAL A 126 13.70 12.17 3.99
N ARG A 127 14.60 11.60 3.21
CA ARG A 127 15.93 12.17 2.95
C ARG A 127 15.85 13.54 2.30
N THR A 128 15.00 13.67 1.28
CA THR A 128 14.75 14.93 0.58
C THR A 128 14.23 16.00 1.54
N ASP A 129 13.28 15.67 2.41
CA ASP A 129 12.74 16.61 3.38
C ASP A 129 13.83 17.10 4.37
N ILE A 130 14.65 16.19 4.87
CA ILE A 130 15.78 16.54 5.74
C ILE A 130 16.77 17.46 5.01
N GLN A 131 17.10 17.15 3.77
CA GLN A 131 18.02 17.94 2.95
C GLN A 131 17.49 19.36 2.68
N LEU A 132 16.21 19.46 2.31
CA LEU A 132 15.57 20.76 2.03
C LEU A 132 15.47 21.66 3.28
N LYS A 133 15.38 21.08 4.47
CA LYS A 133 15.33 21.81 5.74
C LYS A 133 16.70 22.23 6.27
N SER A 134 17.77 21.66 5.72
CA SER A 134 19.15 21.96 6.13
C SER A 134 19.76 23.18 5.42
N HIS A 135 19.07 23.74 4.46
CA HIS A 135 19.43 24.93 3.68
C HIS A 135 18.54 26.11 4.07
#